data_936cb2d33777338ae4236d114267740b
#
_entry.id   936cb2d33777338ae4236d114267740b
#
_cell.length_a   1.000
_cell.length_b   1.000
_cell.length_c   1.000
_cell.angle_alpha   90.00
_cell.angle_beta   90.00
_cell.angle_gamma   90.00
#
_symmetry.space_group_name_H-M   'P 1'
#
loop_
_entity.id
_entity.type
_entity.pdbx_description
1 polymer ?
#
loop_
_entity_poly.entity_id
_entity_poly.type
_entity_poly.pdbx_seq_one_letter_code
_entity_poly.pdbx_strand_id
1 'polypeptide(L)'
;MAIDFEEDGELGIKVRAILGVPEEFLTDEVISSPVFLKQAETYINKKISEYTIKKGSTPEELLKIGYIYYVCYLLCLGMYARLPKQMDNVNTKTILLSIDWNQMALDMLDRCDEIIDNALEDFQDEDINYGNTYAVLTDASEYPNTTI
;
A
#
# COMPACT_ATOMS: atom_id res chain seq x y z
N MET A 1 -1.24 6.65 -17.24
CA MET A 1 -1.18 7.92 -16.50
C MET A 1 -0.72 7.65 -15.09
N ALA A 2 0.33 8.31 -14.65
CA ALA A 2 0.88 8.08 -13.32
C ALA A 2 0.05 8.79 -12.24
N ILE A 3 -0.15 8.12 -11.13
CA ILE A 3 -0.82 8.69 -9.96
C ILE A 3 0.21 9.56 -9.23
N ASP A 4 -0.19 10.77 -8.85
CA ASP A 4 0.64 11.63 -8.01
C ASP A 4 0.40 11.28 -6.54
N PHE A 5 1.30 10.50 -5.99
CA PHE A 5 1.20 10.04 -4.61
C PHE A 5 1.65 11.08 -3.57
N GLU A 6 2.33 12.13 -4.01
CA GLU A 6 2.93 13.12 -3.11
C GLU A 6 2.15 14.43 -3.04
N GLU A 7 0.97 14.46 -3.62
CA GLU A 7 0.19 15.68 -3.84
C GLU A 7 -0.16 16.47 -2.58
N ASP A 8 -0.43 15.79 -1.46
CA ASP A 8 -0.99 16.46 -0.28
C ASP A 8 0.03 16.99 0.73
N GLY A 9 1.28 16.58 0.64
CA GLY A 9 2.33 17.03 1.55
C GLY A 9 2.17 16.60 3.01
N GLU A 10 1.20 15.75 3.31
CA GLU A 10 0.90 15.31 4.67
C GLU A 10 1.38 13.90 4.97
N LEU A 11 2.24 13.36 4.13
CA LEU A 11 2.71 11.99 4.24
C LEU A 11 3.30 11.69 5.63
N GLY A 12 4.15 12.58 6.14
CA GLY A 12 4.79 12.39 7.44
C GLY A 12 3.78 12.28 8.57
N ILE A 13 2.78 13.15 8.58
CA ILE A 13 1.72 13.15 9.60
C ILE A 13 0.95 11.83 9.55
N LYS A 14 0.57 11.40 8.37
CA LYS A 14 -0.21 10.17 8.17
C LYS A 14 0.58 8.93 8.57
N VAL A 15 1.84 8.85 8.16
CA VAL A 15 2.71 7.73 8.51
C VAL A 15 2.92 7.63 10.02
N ARG A 16 3.23 8.74 10.68
CA ARG A 16 3.42 8.74 12.14
C ARG A 16 2.14 8.39 12.87
N ALA A 17 1.00 8.84 12.38
CA ALA A 17 -0.29 8.49 12.97
C ALA A 17 -0.57 6.99 12.88
N ILE A 18 -0.28 6.37 11.74
CA ILE A 18 -0.48 4.94 11.53
C ILE A 18 0.47 4.12 12.41
N LEU A 19 1.74 4.51 12.46
CA LEU A 19 2.75 3.78 13.23
C LEU A 19 2.73 4.09 14.72
N GLY A 20 2.08 5.19 15.12
CA GLY A 20 2.02 5.59 16.52
C GLY A 20 3.36 6.05 17.07
N VAL A 21 4.21 6.67 16.26
CA VAL A 21 5.53 7.15 16.67
C VAL A 21 5.60 8.68 16.66
N PRO A 22 6.37 9.29 17.57
CA PRO A 22 6.52 10.75 17.60
C PRO A 22 7.41 11.26 16.47
N GLU A 23 7.26 12.54 16.15
CA GLU A 23 8.03 13.20 15.09
C GLU A 23 9.55 13.16 15.34
N GLU A 24 9.95 13.34 16.59
CA GLU A 24 11.37 13.30 16.96
C GLU A 24 12.03 11.95 16.67
N PHE A 25 11.23 10.91 16.62
CA PHE A 25 11.71 9.56 16.34
C PHE A 25 11.69 9.21 14.85
N LEU A 26 10.68 9.67 14.14
CA LEU A 26 10.52 9.43 12.71
C LEU A 26 10.24 10.76 12.02
N THR A 27 11.31 11.41 11.58
CA THR A 27 11.24 12.75 10.99
C THR A 27 10.71 12.71 9.56
N ASP A 28 10.21 13.84 9.08
CA ASP A 28 9.76 13.98 7.71
C ASP A 28 10.86 13.66 6.70
N GLU A 29 12.11 13.99 7.01
CA GLU A 29 13.25 13.69 6.12
C GLU A 29 13.43 12.19 5.91
N VAL A 30 13.26 11.40 6.96
CA VAL A 30 13.35 9.94 6.87
C VAL A 30 12.17 9.38 6.07
N ILE A 31 10.96 9.84 6.40
CA ILE A 31 9.73 9.36 5.77
C ILE A 31 9.73 9.68 4.27
N SER A 32 10.15 10.88 3.89
CA SER A 32 10.15 11.33 2.50
C SER A 32 11.42 10.98 1.73
N SER A 33 12.23 10.06 2.26
CA SER A 33 13.40 9.58 1.54
C SER A 33 13.03 9.03 0.16
N PRO A 34 13.69 9.50 -0.93
CA PRO A 34 13.38 9.01 -2.26
C PRO A 34 13.47 7.48 -2.41
N VAL A 35 14.31 6.83 -1.62
CA VAL A 35 14.45 5.38 -1.65
C VAL A 35 13.11 4.71 -1.28
N PHE A 36 12.46 5.16 -0.23
CA PHE A 36 11.19 4.60 0.21
C PHE A 36 10.05 4.98 -0.73
N LEU A 37 10.00 6.24 -1.13
CA LEU A 37 8.91 6.73 -1.98
C LEU A 37 8.94 6.06 -3.37
N LYS A 38 10.12 5.90 -3.95
CA LYS A 38 10.27 5.23 -5.23
C LYS A 38 9.89 3.75 -5.17
N GLN A 39 10.25 3.08 -4.11
CA GLN A 39 9.86 1.67 -3.94
C GLN A 39 8.35 1.53 -3.80
N ALA A 40 7.72 2.41 -3.04
CA ALA A 40 6.27 2.40 -2.86
C ALA A 40 5.54 2.68 -4.17
N GLU A 41 5.97 3.70 -4.92
CA GLU A 41 5.41 3.99 -6.24
C GLU A 41 5.55 2.81 -7.19
N THR A 42 6.72 2.21 -7.24
CA THR A 42 7.00 1.06 -8.11
C THR A 42 6.11 -0.13 -7.76
N TYR A 43 5.95 -0.39 -6.47
CA TYR A 43 5.09 -1.49 -6.02
C TYR A 43 3.65 -1.32 -6.47
N ILE A 44 3.09 -0.13 -6.26
CA ILE A 44 1.70 0.14 -6.62
C ILE A 44 1.53 0.17 -8.14
N ASN A 45 2.42 0.86 -8.85
CA ASN A 45 2.34 0.94 -10.31
C ASN A 45 2.44 -0.43 -10.98
N LYS A 46 3.23 -1.31 -10.41
CA LYS A 46 3.33 -2.69 -10.90
C LYS A 46 2.02 -3.46 -10.72
N LYS A 47 1.35 -3.25 -9.59
CA LYS A 47 0.05 -3.88 -9.30
C LYS A 47 -1.06 -3.38 -10.22
N ILE A 48 -1.00 -2.13 -10.64
CA ILE A 48 -2.06 -1.49 -11.42
C ILE A 48 -1.69 -1.30 -12.90
N SER A 49 -0.63 -1.94 -13.37
CA SER A 49 -0.09 -1.71 -14.72
C SER A 49 -1.10 -1.95 -15.84
N GLU A 50 -2.07 -2.84 -15.62
CA GLU A 50 -3.10 -3.20 -16.60
C GLU A 50 -4.38 -2.37 -16.48
N TYR A 51 -4.43 -1.45 -15.50
CA TYR A 51 -5.62 -0.67 -15.19
C TYR A 51 -5.42 0.79 -15.55
N THR A 52 -6.49 1.44 -15.99
CA THR A 52 -6.51 2.88 -16.21
C THR A 52 -7.25 3.54 -15.06
N ILE A 53 -6.51 4.24 -14.22
CA ILE A 53 -7.06 4.89 -13.03
C ILE A 53 -7.46 6.32 -13.37
N LYS A 54 -8.72 6.66 -13.15
CA LYS A 54 -9.21 8.01 -13.41
C LYS A 54 -8.82 8.95 -12.28
N LYS A 55 -8.36 10.14 -12.64
CA LYS A 55 -8.02 11.17 -11.66
C LYS A 55 -9.27 11.60 -10.90
N GLY A 56 -9.14 11.70 -9.58
CA GLY A 56 -10.22 12.08 -8.68
C GLY A 56 -11.21 10.96 -8.37
N SER A 57 -10.95 9.75 -8.84
CA SER A 57 -11.82 8.60 -8.58
C SER A 57 -11.55 7.98 -7.22
N THR A 58 -12.52 7.20 -6.73
CA THR A 58 -12.36 6.43 -5.49
C THR A 58 -11.19 5.45 -5.55
N PRO A 59 -10.97 4.70 -6.65
CA PRO A 59 -9.78 3.86 -6.77
C PRO A 59 -8.47 4.63 -6.62
N GLU A 60 -8.35 5.82 -7.18
CA GLU A 60 -7.14 6.63 -7.01
C GLU A 60 -6.91 6.97 -5.54
N GLU A 61 -7.95 7.39 -4.82
CA GLU A 61 -7.85 7.71 -3.40
C GLU A 61 -7.42 6.50 -2.58
N LEU A 62 -7.99 5.33 -2.86
CA LEU A 62 -7.62 4.09 -2.18
C LEU A 62 -6.17 3.70 -2.47
N LEU A 63 -5.71 3.86 -3.71
CA LEU A 63 -4.33 3.57 -4.07
C LEU A 63 -3.35 4.50 -3.37
N LYS A 64 -3.72 5.76 -3.16
CA LYS A 64 -2.91 6.70 -2.37
C LYS A 64 -2.80 6.25 -0.91
N ILE A 65 -3.87 5.73 -0.35
CA ILE A 65 -3.85 5.17 1.01
C ILE A 65 -2.95 3.92 1.04
N GLY A 66 -3.08 3.04 0.06
CA GLY A 66 -2.22 1.86 -0.07
C GLY A 66 -0.74 2.23 -0.14
N TYR A 67 -0.41 3.28 -0.88
CA TYR A 67 0.94 3.83 -0.97
C TYR A 67 1.48 4.22 0.42
N ILE A 68 0.67 4.89 1.22
CA ILE A 68 1.07 5.29 2.58
C ILE A 68 1.36 4.06 3.43
N TYR A 69 0.54 3.02 3.37
CA TYR A 69 0.78 1.78 4.10
C TYR A 69 2.03 1.06 3.63
N TYR A 70 2.35 1.12 2.34
CA TYR A 70 3.59 0.53 1.85
C TYR A 70 4.82 1.29 2.37
N VAL A 71 4.76 2.60 2.43
CA VAL A 71 5.81 3.42 3.06
C VAL A 71 5.98 3.00 4.52
N CYS A 72 4.88 2.83 5.25
CA CYS A 72 4.91 2.34 6.63
C CYS A 72 5.58 0.97 6.74
N TYR A 73 5.30 0.06 5.83
CA TYR A 73 5.95 -1.24 5.76
C TYR A 73 7.46 -1.12 5.64
N LEU A 74 7.94 -0.31 4.70
CA LEU A 74 9.37 -0.11 4.49
C LEU A 74 10.04 0.51 5.71
N LEU A 75 9.39 1.46 6.36
CA LEU A 75 9.91 2.09 7.57
C LEU A 75 9.98 1.12 8.73
N CYS A 76 9.00 0.23 8.87
CA CYS A 76 9.01 -0.79 9.93
C CYS A 76 10.19 -1.74 9.81
N LEU A 77 10.60 -2.09 8.59
CA LEU A 77 11.74 -2.99 8.38
C LEU A 77 13.05 -2.45 8.95
N GLY A 78 13.22 -1.12 8.97
CA GLY A 78 14.43 -0.49 9.51
C GLY A 78 14.28 0.05 10.92
N MET A 79 13.15 -0.21 11.57
CA MET A 79 12.82 0.47 12.83
C MET A 79 13.79 0.12 13.96
N TYR A 80 14.15 -1.15 14.13
CA TYR A 80 15.08 -1.56 15.18
C TYR A 80 16.45 -0.91 15.04
N ALA A 81 16.91 -0.69 13.80
CA ALA A 81 18.19 -0.04 13.55
C ALA A 81 18.17 1.46 13.90
N ARG A 82 17.00 2.10 13.77
CA ARG A 82 16.87 3.54 14.04
C ARG A 82 16.63 3.86 15.53
N LEU A 83 15.91 3.00 16.23
CA LEU A 83 15.48 3.24 17.60
C LEU A 83 16.63 3.63 18.55
N PRO A 84 17.73 2.88 18.64
CA PRO A 84 18.79 3.17 19.59
C PRO A 84 19.53 4.48 19.32
N LYS A 85 19.45 5.03 18.11
CA LYS A 85 20.21 6.20 17.70
C LYS A 85 19.48 7.52 17.91
N GLN A 86 18.16 7.50 17.99
CA GLN A 86 17.34 8.71 17.93
C GLN A 86 16.59 9.05 19.19
N MET A 87 16.64 8.20 20.24
CA MET A 87 15.83 8.37 21.42
C MET A 87 16.66 8.68 22.65
N ASP A 88 16.45 9.90 23.20
CA ASP A 88 16.97 10.29 24.50
C ASP A 88 16.00 9.91 25.63
N ASN A 89 14.72 9.75 25.33
CA ASN A 89 13.69 9.40 26.31
C ASN A 89 13.66 7.88 26.51
N VAL A 90 14.17 7.43 27.65
CA VAL A 90 14.28 6.00 27.98
C VAL A 90 12.93 5.29 28.01
N ASN A 91 11.90 5.95 28.53
CA ASN A 91 10.57 5.33 28.63
C ASN A 91 9.96 5.11 27.26
N THR A 92 9.99 6.11 26.40
CA THR A 92 9.50 5.98 25.01
C THR A 92 10.29 4.95 24.24
N LYS A 93 11.61 4.95 24.39
CA LYS A 93 12.48 3.97 23.76
C LYS A 93 12.13 2.55 24.19
N THR A 94 11.90 2.32 25.48
CA THR A 94 11.51 1.01 26.00
C THR A 94 10.19 0.54 25.41
N ILE A 95 9.19 1.43 25.34
CA ILE A 95 7.89 1.12 24.75
C ILE A 95 8.05 0.76 23.25
N LEU A 96 8.79 1.58 22.51
CA LEU A 96 8.99 1.35 21.07
C LEU A 96 9.79 0.09 20.79
N LEU A 97 10.77 -0.25 21.62
CA LEU A 97 11.52 -1.49 21.49
C LEU A 97 10.69 -2.73 21.82
N SER A 98 9.62 -2.58 22.62
CA SER A 98 8.74 -3.70 22.95
C SER A 98 7.79 -4.07 21.81
N ILE A 99 7.64 -3.20 20.80
CA ILE A 99 6.79 -3.45 19.65
C ILE A 99 7.50 -4.42 18.70
N ASP A 100 6.79 -5.42 18.22
CA ASP A 100 7.30 -6.31 17.18
C ASP A 100 7.17 -5.60 15.82
N TRP A 101 8.21 -4.87 15.45
CA TRP A 101 8.24 -4.11 14.20
C TRP A 101 8.24 -5.00 12.96
N ASN A 102 8.77 -6.22 13.08
CA ASN A 102 8.73 -7.16 11.97
C ASN A 102 7.30 -7.64 11.70
N GLN A 103 6.55 -7.93 12.77
CA GLN A 103 5.14 -8.29 12.62
C GLN A 103 4.34 -7.09 12.13
N MET A 104 4.61 -5.89 12.63
CA MET A 104 3.95 -4.68 12.16
C MET A 104 4.23 -4.43 10.69
N ALA A 105 5.44 -4.70 10.22
CA ALA A 105 5.76 -4.59 8.79
C ALA A 105 4.87 -5.51 7.95
N LEU A 106 4.72 -6.75 8.37
CA LEU A 106 3.84 -7.70 7.66
C LEU A 106 2.38 -7.22 7.67
N ASP A 107 1.91 -6.71 8.80
CA ASP A 107 0.57 -6.17 8.93
C ASP A 107 0.34 -4.98 8.00
N MET A 108 1.34 -4.09 7.88
CA MET A 108 1.26 -2.94 6.96
C MET A 108 1.24 -3.38 5.51
N LEU A 109 2.04 -4.37 5.15
CA LEU A 109 2.04 -4.91 3.79
C LEU A 109 0.71 -5.58 3.45
N ASP A 110 0.17 -6.38 4.35
CA ASP A 110 -1.13 -7.01 4.17
C ASP A 110 -2.24 -5.96 4.00
N ARG A 111 -2.19 -4.90 4.80
CA ARG A 111 -3.14 -3.80 4.69
C ARG A 111 -3.03 -3.08 3.36
N CYS A 112 -1.81 -2.83 2.91
CA CYS A 112 -1.56 -2.25 1.60
C CYS A 112 -2.18 -3.10 0.49
N ASP A 113 -1.92 -4.39 0.49
CA ASP A 113 -2.44 -5.31 -0.52
C ASP A 113 -3.96 -5.39 -0.49
N GLU A 114 -4.56 -5.43 0.69
CA GLU A 114 -6.01 -5.40 0.85
C GLU A 114 -6.62 -4.13 0.25
N ILE A 115 -6.02 -2.98 0.51
CA ILE A 115 -6.49 -1.70 0.00
C ILE A 115 -6.36 -1.65 -1.53
N ILE A 116 -5.25 -2.15 -2.08
CA ILE A 116 -5.06 -2.22 -3.53
C ILE A 116 -6.13 -3.13 -4.15
N ASP A 117 -6.37 -4.29 -3.58
CA ASP A 117 -7.37 -5.22 -4.06
C ASP A 117 -8.76 -4.58 -4.05
N ASN A 118 -9.10 -3.86 -2.97
CA ASN A 118 -10.35 -3.13 -2.88
C ASN A 118 -10.46 -2.03 -3.94
N ALA A 119 -9.35 -1.33 -4.20
CA ALA A 119 -9.32 -0.29 -5.23
C ALA A 119 -9.58 -0.86 -6.62
N LEU A 120 -9.09 -2.06 -6.90
CA LEU A 120 -9.22 -2.71 -8.20
C LEU A 120 -10.49 -3.52 -8.32
N GLU A 121 -11.21 -3.77 -7.24
CA GLU A 121 -12.45 -4.52 -7.24
C GLU A 121 -13.52 -3.89 -8.14
N ASP A 122 -13.67 -2.56 -8.08
CA ASP A 122 -14.62 -1.85 -8.91
C ASP A 122 -14.30 -2.02 -10.41
N PHE A 123 -13.03 -2.06 -10.77
CA PHE A 123 -12.62 -2.32 -12.16
C PHE A 123 -12.92 -3.74 -12.58
N GLN A 124 -12.71 -4.69 -11.70
CA GLN A 124 -13.02 -6.09 -11.96
C GLN A 124 -14.52 -6.28 -12.18
N ASP A 125 -15.34 -5.57 -11.43
CA ASP A 125 -16.79 -5.62 -11.61
C ASP A 125 -17.22 -5.05 -12.96
N GLU A 126 -16.64 -3.95 -13.40
CA GLU A 126 -16.89 -3.41 -14.73
C GLU A 126 -16.40 -4.35 -15.83
N ASP A 127 -15.20 -4.88 -15.66
CA ASP A 127 -14.62 -5.85 -16.59
C ASP A 127 -15.38 -7.18 -16.57
N ILE A 128 -15.87 -7.60 -15.42
CA ILE A 128 -16.68 -8.80 -15.29
C ILE A 128 -17.97 -8.70 -16.10
N ASN A 129 -18.59 -7.52 -16.18
CA ASN A 129 -19.78 -7.35 -17.00
C ASN A 129 -19.50 -7.60 -18.49
N TYR A 130 -18.34 -7.22 -18.99
CA TYR A 130 -17.91 -7.53 -20.35
C TYR A 130 -17.28 -8.92 -20.43
N GLY A 131 -16.41 -9.23 -19.49
CA GLY A 131 -15.68 -10.48 -19.45
C GLY A 131 -16.57 -11.69 -19.20
N ASN A 132 -17.60 -11.55 -18.40
CA ASN A 132 -18.55 -12.63 -18.14
C ASN A 132 -19.28 -13.07 -19.40
N THR A 133 -19.60 -12.14 -20.29
CA THR A 133 -20.22 -12.48 -21.55
C THR A 133 -19.30 -13.38 -22.37
N TYR A 134 -18.03 -13.03 -22.46
CA TYR A 134 -17.05 -13.84 -23.18
C TYR A 134 -16.75 -15.15 -22.48
N ALA A 135 -16.57 -15.11 -21.16
CA ALA A 135 -16.27 -16.30 -20.38
C ALA A 135 -17.41 -17.33 -20.48
N VAL A 136 -18.64 -16.88 -20.38
CA VAL A 136 -19.81 -17.76 -20.49
C VAL A 136 -19.88 -18.39 -21.88
N LEU A 137 -19.66 -17.62 -22.91
CA LEU A 137 -19.66 -18.13 -24.28
C LEU A 137 -18.53 -19.13 -24.53
N THR A 138 -17.35 -18.85 -23.98
CA THR A 138 -16.21 -19.75 -24.09
C THR A 138 -16.46 -21.06 -23.34
N ASP A 139 -16.93 -20.96 -22.12
CA ASP A 139 -17.24 -22.12 -21.32
C ASP A 139 -18.35 -22.96 -21.93
N ALA A 140 -19.38 -22.31 -22.46
CA ALA A 140 -20.45 -23.00 -23.14
C ALA A 140 -19.97 -23.74 -24.38
N SER A 141 -18.97 -23.24 -25.06
CA SER A 141 -18.38 -23.90 -26.19
C SER A 141 -17.48 -25.07 -25.81
N GLU A 142 -16.86 -25.00 -24.66
CA GLU A 142 -16.01 -26.06 -24.15
C GLU A 142 -16.84 -27.25 -23.60
N TYR A 143 -17.87 -26.98 -22.86
CA TYR A 143 -18.68 -28.00 -22.22
C TYR A 143 -19.36 -28.95 -23.24
N PRO A 144 -19.95 -28.44 -24.30
CA PRO A 144 -20.51 -29.36 -25.31
C PRO A 144 -19.48 -30.30 -25.88
N ASN A 145 -18.25 -29.86 -26.00
CA ASN A 145 -17.18 -30.68 -26.54
C ASN A 145 -16.75 -31.78 -25.57
N THR A 146 -16.83 -31.51 -24.28
CA THR A 146 -16.42 -32.48 -23.28
C THR A 146 -17.50 -33.50 -22.93
N THR A 147 -18.73 -33.19 -23.22
CA THR A 147 -19.84 -34.10 -22.94
C THR A 147 -20.07 -35.13 -24.04
N ILE A 148 -19.45 -34.95 -25.14
CA ILE A 148 -19.54 -35.87 -26.27
C ILE A 148 -18.36 -36.80 -26.27
#